data_ce9b19ce08f3a66e23dc379f5f622249
#
_entry.id   ce9b19ce08f3a66e23dc379f5f622249
#
_cell.length_a   1.000
_cell.length_b   1.000
_cell.length_c   1.000
_cell.angle_alpha   90.00
_cell.angle_beta   90.00
_cell.angle_gamma   90.00
#
_symmetry.space_group_name_H-M   'P 1'
#
loop_
_entity.id
_entity.type
_entity.pdbx_description
1 polymer ?
#
loop_
_entity_poly.entity_id
_entity_poly.type
_entity_poly.pdbx_seq_one_letter_code
_entity_poly.pdbx_strand_id
1 'polypeptide(L)'
;RSREQLVLAREEERRAMRRVMHDDVAPTLAGIALQSETARRLVLQAPSTTERALQVLEGIARDAQATSQALRDLSYELRPPALDDRGLVAAIEDVGVSLAPLRLVVEADGLGDLAERPLPAAVEVAVFRITVEALRNAARHARASSCTVTMRRERGRCVVQVSDDGDGMPEGAHAGVGVTSMRERAAELGGVVTIESLVSGGTVVTLELPVGGGDGDEGAPG
;
A
#
# COMPACT_ATOMS: atom_id res chain seq x y z
N ARG A 1 7.69 18.97 -26.24
CA ARG A 1 7.16 19.33 -24.88
C ARG A 1 6.87 18.09 -24.04
N SER A 2 6.18 17.07 -24.56
CA SER A 2 5.82 15.87 -23.78
C SER A 2 7.04 15.00 -23.41
N ARG A 3 8.04 14.90 -24.30
CA ARG A 3 9.25 14.08 -24.08
C ARG A 3 10.23 14.73 -23.10
N GLU A 4 10.36 16.03 -23.12
CA GLU A 4 11.18 16.80 -22.17
C GLU A 4 10.59 16.75 -20.76
N GLN A 5 9.28 16.85 -20.63
CA GLN A 5 8.57 16.71 -19.35
C GLN A 5 8.73 15.30 -18.75
N LEU A 6 8.70 14.27 -19.57
CA LEU A 6 8.95 12.88 -19.15
C LEU A 6 10.40 12.68 -18.66
N VAL A 7 11.37 13.26 -19.31
CA VAL A 7 12.79 13.18 -18.93
C VAL A 7 13.03 13.92 -17.62
N LEU A 8 12.46 15.11 -17.47
CA LEU A 8 12.57 15.90 -16.23
C LEU A 8 11.91 15.18 -15.04
N ALA A 9 10.71 14.63 -15.22
CA ALA A 9 10.03 13.85 -14.19
C ALA A 9 10.85 12.64 -13.75
N ARG A 10 11.43 11.88 -14.69
CA ARG A 10 12.31 10.75 -14.38
C ARG A 10 13.61 11.16 -13.65
N GLU A 11 14.16 12.32 -13.98
CA GLU A 11 15.35 12.82 -13.29
C GLU A 11 15.03 13.28 -11.85
N GLU A 12 13.89 13.92 -11.64
CA GLU A 12 13.43 14.33 -10.32
C GLU A 12 13.16 13.09 -9.44
N GLU A 13 12.49 12.11 -9.97
CA GLU A 13 12.24 10.80 -9.34
C GLU A 13 13.56 10.11 -8.93
N ARG A 14 14.52 10.06 -9.83
CA ARG A 14 15.84 9.48 -9.58
C ARG A 14 16.66 10.27 -8.54
N ARG A 15 16.46 11.58 -8.44
CA ARG A 15 17.09 12.43 -7.43
C ARG A 15 16.42 12.23 -6.05
N ALA A 16 15.10 12.09 -6.00
CA ALA A 16 14.37 11.81 -4.78
C ALA A 16 14.78 10.44 -4.22
N MET A 17 14.81 9.40 -5.06
CA MET A 17 15.27 8.07 -4.67
C MET A 17 16.71 8.08 -4.14
N ARG A 18 17.64 8.78 -4.81
CA ARG A 18 19.02 8.89 -4.34
C ARG A 18 19.14 9.57 -2.99
N ARG A 19 18.34 10.62 -2.74
CA ARG A 19 18.35 11.31 -1.45
C ARG A 19 17.93 10.38 -0.33
N VAL A 20 16.80 9.71 -0.43
CA VAL A 20 16.31 8.80 0.61
C VAL A 20 17.26 7.61 0.82
N MET A 21 17.79 7.04 -0.28
CA MET A 21 18.77 5.95 -0.16
C MET A 21 20.05 6.38 0.56
N HIS A 22 20.49 7.60 0.33
CA HIS A 22 21.77 8.09 0.89
C HIS A 22 21.59 8.73 2.26
N ASP A 23 20.50 9.46 2.48
CA ASP A 23 20.33 10.28 3.68
C ASP A 23 19.61 9.51 4.80
N ASP A 24 18.73 8.57 4.48
CA ASP A 24 17.93 7.82 5.46
C ASP A 24 18.35 6.35 5.58
N VAL A 25 18.50 5.66 4.45
CA VAL A 25 18.69 4.19 4.45
C VAL A 25 20.13 3.82 4.79
N ALA A 26 21.11 4.43 4.15
CA ALA A 26 22.53 4.07 4.35
C ALA A 26 23.01 4.34 5.79
N PRO A 27 22.70 5.49 6.45
CA PRO A 27 23.06 5.71 7.85
C PRO A 27 22.38 4.73 8.79
N THR A 28 21.10 4.39 8.56
CA THR A 28 20.38 3.45 9.43
C THR A 28 20.96 2.04 9.33
N LEU A 29 21.28 1.56 8.13
CA LEU A 29 21.95 0.27 7.95
C LEU A 29 23.33 0.23 8.61
N ALA A 30 24.10 1.32 8.53
CA ALA A 30 25.38 1.44 9.23
C ALA A 30 25.19 1.41 10.76
N GLY A 31 24.14 2.06 11.28
CA GLY A 31 23.74 2.02 12.69
C GLY A 31 23.40 0.61 13.16
N ILE A 32 22.59 -0.11 12.40
CA ILE A 32 22.21 -1.50 12.65
C ILE A 32 23.46 -2.41 12.71
N ALA A 33 24.39 -2.24 11.77
CA ALA A 33 25.63 -3.02 11.76
C ALA A 33 26.49 -2.75 13.02
N LEU A 34 26.62 -1.49 13.43
CA LEU A 34 27.37 -1.12 14.64
C LEU A 34 26.70 -1.63 15.93
N GLN A 35 25.37 -1.52 16.01
CA GLN A 35 24.59 -2.04 17.14
C GLN A 35 24.68 -3.56 17.22
N SER A 36 24.65 -4.27 16.09
CA SER A 36 24.80 -5.73 16.05
C SER A 36 26.17 -6.16 16.58
N GLU A 37 27.24 -5.47 16.20
CA GLU A 37 28.58 -5.74 16.72
C GLU A 37 28.66 -5.44 18.22
N THR A 38 27.98 -4.39 18.69
CA THR A 38 27.91 -4.04 20.12
C THR A 38 27.17 -5.13 20.90
N ALA A 39 26.03 -5.60 20.42
CA ALA A 39 25.30 -6.70 21.04
C ALA A 39 26.15 -7.98 21.11
N ARG A 40 26.84 -8.31 20.01
CA ARG A 40 27.77 -9.45 19.96
C ARG A 40 28.85 -9.36 21.02
N ARG A 41 29.49 -8.20 21.19
CA ARG A 41 30.52 -7.98 22.23
C ARG A 41 29.97 -8.12 23.64
N LEU A 42 28.78 -7.56 23.90
CA LEU A 42 28.13 -7.68 25.21
C LEU A 42 27.85 -9.14 25.57
N VAL A 43 27.35 -9.94 24.65
CA VAL A 43 27.11 -11.37 24.87
C VAL A 43 28.38 -12.13 25.17
N LEU A 44 29.52 -11.77 24.55
CA LEU A 44 30.81 -12.44 24.74
C LEU A 44 31.53 -12.03 26.02
N GLN A 45 31.17 -10.89 26.63
CA GLN A 45 31.90 -10.35 27.78
C GLN A 45 31.51 -10.98 29.12
N ALA A 46 30.25 -11.18 29.41
CA ALA A 46 29.77 -11.86 30.63
C ALA A 46 28.26 -12.16 30.58
N PRO A 47 27.80 -13.17 31.32
CA PRO A 47 26.35 -13.46 31.47
C PRO A 47 25.53 -12.30 32.05
N SER A 48 26.17 -11.45 32.88
CA SER A 48 25.52 -10.26 33.49
C SER A 48 25.16 -9.15 32.47
N THR A 49 25.66 -9.22 31.25
CA THR A 49 25.40 -8.22 30.21
C THR A 49 24.30 -8.66 29.22
N THR A 50 23.65 -9.82 29.42
CA THR A 50 22.63 -10.37 28.54
C THR A 50 21.42 -9.44 28.38
N GLU A 51 20.95 -8.84 29.46
CA GLU A 51 19.82 -7.90 29.42
C GLU A 51 20.14 -6.66 28.58
N ARG A 52 21.36 -6.16 28.67
CA ARG A 52 21.83 -5.02 27.87
C ARG A 52 22.00 -5.39 26.39
N ALA A 53 22.39 -6.62 26.10
CA ALA A 53 22.45 -7.14 24.74
C ALA A 53 21.05 -7.28 24.12
N LEU A 54 20.06 -7.73 24.91
CA LEU A 54 18.65 -7.81 24.47
C LEU A 54 18.09 -6.43 24.14
N GLN A 55 18.34 -5.42 24.96
CA GLN A 55 17.91 -4.04 24.67
C GLN A 55 18.52 -3.50 23.36
N VAL A 56 19.78 -3.81 23.07
CA VAL A 56 20.42 -3.42 21.79
C VAL A 56 19.78 -4.17 20.63
N LEU A 57 19.46 -5.46 20.76
CA LEU A 57 18.79 -6.24 19.73
C LEU A 57 17.37 -5.75 19.46
N GLU A 58 16.63 -5.36 20.49
CA GLU A 58 15.30 -4.73 20.33
C GLU A 58 15.40 -3.38 19.59
N GLY A 59 16.46 -2.59 19.85
CA GLY A 59 16.77 -1.38 19.11
C GLY A 59 16.99 -1.67 17.62
N ILE A 60 17.83 -2.65 17.32
CA ILE A 60 18.09 -3.10 15.95
C ILE A 60 16.82 -3.50 15.23
N ALA A 61 15.95 -4.28 15.88
CA ALA A 61 14.69 -4.72 15.29
C ALA A 61 13.78 -3.53 14.97
N ARG A 62 13.69 -2.54 15.84
CA ARG A 62 12.92 -1.30 15.60
C ARG A 62 13.48 -0.48 14.45
N ASP A 63 14.79 -0.27 14.40
CA ASP A 63 15.46 0.52 13.35
C ASP A 63 15.33 -0.17 11.99
N ALA A 64 15.45 -1.50 11.94
CA ALA A 64 15.24 -2.30 10.75
C ALA A 64 13.80 -2.23 10.25
N GLN A 65 12.81 -2.27 11.15
CA GLN A 65 11.40 -2.11 10.80
C GLN A 65 11.10 -0.71 10.26
N ALA A 66 11.60 0.34 10.91
CA ALA A 66 11.45 1.73 10.47
C ALA A 66 12.07 1.94 9.09
N THR A 67 13.29 1.43 8.86
CA THR A 67 13.95 1.53 7.54
C THR A 67 13.21 0.76 6.46
N SER A 68 12.70 -0.43 6.79
CA SER A 68 11.87 -1.21 5.86
C SER A 68 10.56 -0.50 5.53
N GLN A 69 10.02 0.27 6.48
CA GLN A 69 8.84 1.08 6.23
C GLN A 69 9.18 2.28 5.35
N ALA A 70 10.25 3.02 5.64
CA ALA A 70 10.70 4.15 4.83
C ALA A 70 11.04 3.74 3.38
N LEU A 71 11.65 2.56 3.18
CA LEU A 71 11.88 2.00 1.85
C LEU A 71 10.58 1.64 1.12
N ARG A 72 9.60 1.12 1.85
CA ARG A 72 8.27 0.87 1.27
C ARG A 72 7.59 2.17 0.88
N ASP A 73 7.64 3.18 1.75
CA ASP A 73 7.03 4.49 1.50
C ASP A 73 7.68 5.17 0.29
N LEU A 74 9.00 5.10 0.16
CA LEU A 74 9.72 5.56 -1.02
C LEU A 74 9.36 4.78 -2.30
N SER A 75 9.33 3.45 -2.20
CA SER A 75 8.85 2.59 -3.31
C SER A 75 7.38 2.89 -3.63
N TYR A 76 6.65 3.45 -2.69
CA TYR A 76 5.28 3.88 -2.84
C TYR A 76 5.12 5.26 -3.48
N GLU A 77 6.11 6.12 -3.48
CA GLU A 77 6.10 7.39 -4.25
C GLU A 77 6.34 7.15 -5.73
N LEU A 78 6.98 6.05 -6.10
CA LEU A 78 7.24 5.66 -7.49
C LEU A 78 6.09 4.80 -8.03
N ARG A 79 5.67 4.99 -9.29
CA ARG A 79 4.69 4.11 -9.93
C ARG A 79 5.18 2.66 -9.87
N PRO A 80 4.42 1.71 -9.28
CA PRO A 80 4.85 0.33 -9.19
C PRO A 80 5.13 -0.25 -10.59
N PRO A 81 6.31 -0.84 -10.85
CA PRO A 81 6.63 -1.42 -12.16
C PRO A 81 5.60 -2.44 -12.64
N ALA A 82 5.01 -3.20 -11.71
CA ALA A 82 3.96 -4.16 -12.01
C ALA A 82 2.75 -3.56 -12.73
N LEU A 83 2.42 -2.28 -12.49
CA LEU A 83 1.34 -1.58 -13.18
C LEU A 83 1.68 -1.32 -14.65
N ASP A 84 2.95 -1.02 -14.96
CA ASP A 84 3.39 -0.76 -16.33
C ASP A 84 3.53 -2.05 -17.14
N ASP A 85 4.00 -3.13 -16.49
CA ASP A 85 4.30 -4.39 -17.14
C ASP A 85 3.04 -5.27 -17.34
N ARG A 86 2.11 -5.27 -16.40
CA ARG A 86 1.00 -6.23 -16.33
C ARG A 86 -0.38 -5.59 -16.19
N GLY A 87 -0.44 -4.30 -15.90
CA GLY A 87 -1.68 -3.57 -15.60
C GLY A 87 -2.23 -3.84 -14.20
N LEU A 88 -3.27 -3.11 -13.83
CA LEU A 88 -3.80 -3.04 -12.47
C LEU A 88 -4.27 -4.39 -11.90
N VAL A 89 -5.10 -5.09 -12.66
CA VAL A 89 -5.74 -6.34 -12.21
C VAL A 89 -4.69 -7.42 -11.96
N ALA A 90 -3.84 -7.68 -12.96
CA ALA A 90 -2.80 -8.71 -12.85
C ALA A 90 -1.76 -8.36 -11.76
N ALA A 91 -1.43 -7.08 -11.57
CA ALA A 91 -0.55 -6.65 -10.49
C ALA A 91 -1.15 -6.92 -9.10
N ILE A 92 -2.46 -6.79 -8.93
CA ILE A 92 -3.15 -7.13 -7.66
C ILE A 92 -3.21 -8.65 -7.46
N GLU A 93 -3.48 -9.42 -8.50
CA GLU A 93 -3.47 -10.90 -8.45
C GLU A 93 -2.10 -11.43 -8.03
N ASP A 94 -1.00 -10.88 -8.55
CA ASP A 94 0.37 -11.24 -8.17
C ASP A 94 0.64 -11.00 -6.67
N VAL A 95 0.11 -9.90 -6.13
CA VAL A 95 0.17 -9.65 -4.68
C VAL A 95 -0.59 -10.73 -3.92
N GLY A 96 -1.78 -11.12 -4.38
CA GLY A 96 -2.56 -12.21 -3.79
C GLY A 96 -1.78 -13.51 -3.68
N VAL A 97 -1.05 -13.88 -4.74
CA VAL A 97 -0.17 -15.07 -4.73
C VAL A 97 0.89 -14.97 -3.63
N SER A 98 1.45 -13.79 -3.39
CA SER A 98 2.47 -13.56 -2.35
C SER A 98 1.92 -13.59 -0.91
N LEU A 99 0.59 -13.48 -0.76
CA LEU A 99 -0.09 -13.48 0.53
C LEU A 99 -0.65 -14.84 0.94
N ALA A 100 -0.28 -15.92 0.24
CA ALA A 100 -0.70 -17.26 0.62
C ALA A 100 -0.44 -17.55 2.11
N PRO A 101 -1.37 -18.20 2.81
CA PRO A 101 -2.51 -19.01 2.32
C PRO A 101 -3.82 -18.22 2.05
N LEU A 102 -3.85 -16.89 2.13
CA LEU A 102 -5.02 -16.09 1.81
C LEU A 102 -5.44 -16.32 0.34
N ARG A 103 -6.69 -16.76 0.13
CA ARG A 103 -7.25 -16.93 -1.21
C ARG A 103 -7.82 -15.60 -1.70
N LEU A 104 -7.30 -15.08 -2.82
CA LEU A 104 -7.78 -13.85 -3.45
C LEU A 104 -8.64 -14.16 -4.67
N VAL A 105 -9.76 -13.43 -4.79
CA VAL A 105 -10.58 -13.34 -6.01
C VAL A 105 -10.64 -11.87 -6.43
N VAL A 106 -10.39 -11.58 -7.71
CA VAL A 106 -10.48 -10.23 -8.27
C VAL A 106 -11.56 -10.19 -9.34
N GLU A 107 -12.56 -9.33 -9.16
CA GLU A 107 -13.68 -9.09 -10.05
C GLU A 107 -13.60 -7.64 -10.57
N ALA A 108 -13.14 -7.47 -11.79
CA ALA A 108 -12.87 -6.16 -12.37
C ALA A 108 -13.77 -5.86 -13.61
N ASP A 109 -14.68 -6.73 -13.94
CA ASP A 109 -15.57 -6.58 -15.12
C ASP A 109 -16.37 -5.27 -15.12
N GLY A 110 -16.66 -4.75 -13.92
CA GLY A 110 -17.32 -3.46 -13.74
C GLY A 110 -16.47 -2.23 -14.10
N LEU A 111 -15.17 -2.37 -14.38
CA LEU A 111 -14.32 -1.27 -14.86
C LEU A 111 -14.48 -1.02 -16.36
N GLY A 112 -15.04 -1.98 -17.11
CA GLY A 112 -15.08 -1.97 -18.56
C GLY A 112 -13.70 -2.20 -19.18
N ASP A 113 -13.57 -1.91 -20.46
CA ASP A 113 -12.30 -2.08 -21.16
C ASP A 113 -11.31 -0.97 -20.76
N LEU A 114 -10.29 -1.33 -19.96
CA LEU A 114 -9.25 -0.41 -19.52
C LEU A 114 -8.31 0.01 -20.67
N ALA A 115 -8.28 -0.75 -21.79
CA ALA A 115 -7.50 -0.35 -22.96
C ALA A 115 -8.17 0.80 -23.70
N GLU A 116 -9.50 0.79 -23.75
CA GLU A 116 -10.28 1.87 -24.39
C GLU A 116 -10.48 3.08 -23.46
N ARG A 117 -10.70 2.83 -22.18
CA ARG A 117 -10.90 3.86 -21.14
C ARG A 117 -9.99 3.63 -19.94
N PRO A 118 -8.69 3.93 -20.04
CA PRO A 118 -7.76 3.72 -18.94
C PRO A 118 -8.13 4.58 -17.72
N LEU A 119 -7.74 4.13 -16.54
CA LEU A 119 -7.77 4.96 -15.35
C LEU A 119 -6.67 6.03 -15.47
N PRO A 120 -6.90 7.26 -14.96
CA PRO A 120 -5.81 8.21 -14.79
C PRO A 120 -4.67 7.57 -13.98
N ALA A 121 -3.42 7.82 -14.37
CA ALA A 121 -2.26 7.15 -13.76
C ALA A 121 -2.19 7.30 -12.24
N ALA A 122 -2.53 8.48 -11.70
CA ALA A 122 -2.59 8.72 -10.26
C ALA A 122 -3.68 7.88 -9.57
N VAL A 123 -4.84 7.74 -10.21
CA VAL A 123 -5.96 6.92 -9.71
C VAL A 123 -5.57 5.45 -9.71
N GLU A 124 -4.97 4.96 -10.78
CA GLU A 124 -4.51 3.57 -10.90
C GLU A 124 -3.50 3.21 -9.80
N VAL A 125 -2.53 4.08 -9.56
CA VAL A 125 -1.54 3.92 -8.46
C VAL A 125 -2.23 3.93 -7.10
N ALA A 126 -3.16 4.84 -6.86
CA ALA A 126 -3.89 4.91 -5.58
C ALA A 126 -4.75 3.66 -5.36
N VAL A 127 -5.49 3.20 -6.39
CA VAL A 127 -6.27 1.96 -6.35
C VAL A 127 -5.37 0.78 -5.99
N PHE A 128 -4.27 0.58 -6.72
CA PHE A 128 -3.33 -0.50 -6.44
C PHE A 128 -2.84 -0.49 -4.99
N ARG A 129 -2.38 0.65 -4.50
CA ARG A 129 -1.78 0.78 -3.17
C ARG A 129 -2.77 0.57 -2.04
N ILE A 130 -3.94 1.17 -2.14
CA ILE A 130 -4.99 1.04 -1.13
C ILE A 130 -5.50 -0.41 -1.10
N THR A 131 -5.68 -1.03 -2.27
CA THR A 131 -6.06 -2.44 -2.37
C THR A 131 -5.00 -3.35 -1.74
N VAL A 132 -3.72 -3.15 -2.06
CA VAL A 132 -2.61 -3.94 -1.49
C VAL A 132 -2.51 -3.78 0.03
N GLU A 133 -2.72 -2.59 0.55
CA GLU A 133 -2.73 -2.36 2.00
C GLU A 133 -3.91 -3.06 2.67
N ALA A 134 -5.10 -3.00 2.09
CA ALA A 134 -6.28 -3.73 2.59
C ALA A 134 -6.06 -5.25 2.58
N LEU A 135 -5.50 -5.81 1.49
CA LEU A 135 -5.15 -7.23 1.40
C LEU A 135 -4.13 -7.66 2.45
N ARG A 136 -3.11 -6.83 2.69
CA ARG A 136 -2.12 -7.09 3.75
C ARG A 136 -2.73 -7.05 5.15
N ASN A 137 -3.67 -6.14 5.37
CA ASN A 137 -4.40 -6.06 6.63
C ASN A 137 -5.25 -7.32 6.85
N ALA A 138 -5.95 -7.80 5.83
CA ALA A 138 -6.69 -9.06 5.87
C ALA A 138 -5.77 -10.24 6.21
N ALA A 139 -4.63 -10.36 5.52
CA ALA A 139 -3.69 -11.46 5.73
C ALA A 139 -3.00 -11.43 7.10
N ARG A 140 -2.71 -10.23 7.65
CA ARG A 140 -1.91 -10.10 8.88
C ARG A 140 -2.74 -9.95 10.15
N HIS A 141 -3.89 -9.31 10.05
CA HIS A 141 -4.64 -8.85 11.23
C HIS A 141 -6.02 -9.47 11.36
N ALA A 142 -6.67 -9.83 10.25
CA ALA A 142 -8.04 -10.33 10.29
C ALA A 142 -8.15 -11.85 10.40
N ARG A 143 -7.06 -12.61 10.33
CA ARG A 143 -7.07 -14.09 10.22
C ARG A 143 -7.97 -14.58 9.07
N ALA A 144 -8.10 -13.79 8.03
CA ALA A 144 -8.93 -14.11 6.91
C ALA A 144 -8.39 -15.31 6.12
N SER A 145 -9.29 -16.14 5.62
CA SER A 145 -8.97 -17.27 4.73
C SER A 145 -9.21 -16.91 3.27
N SER A 146 -10.09 -15.95 3.02
CA SER A 146 -10.38 -15.45 1.68
C SER A 146 -10.63 -13.95 1.66
N CYS A 147 -10.31 -13.36 0.53
CA CYS A 147 -10.54 -11.95 0.25
C CYS A 147 -11.05 -11.78 -1.18
N THR A 148 -12.03 -10.92 -1.37
CA THR A 148 -12.58 -10.57 -2.68
C THR A 148 -12.34 -9.09 -2.94
N VAL A 149 -11.81 -8.77 -4.12
CA VAL A 149 -11.65 -7.40 -4.60
C VAL A 149 -12.61 -7.20 -5.77
N THR A 150 -13.57 -6.30 -5.62
CA THR A 150 -14.45 -5.89 -6.72
C THR A 150 -14.11 -4.49 -7.18
N MET A 151 -14.10 -4.26 -8.49
CA MET A 151 -13.78 -2.96 -9.08
C MET A 151 -14.83 -2.59 -10.11
N ARG A 152 -15.35 -1.36 -10.04
CA ARG A 152 -16.32 -0.87 -10.99
C ARG A 152 -16.19 0.64 -11.22
N ARG A 153 -16.67 1.09 -12.37
CA ARG A 153 -16.92 2.51 -12.66
C ARG A 153 -18.39 2.81 -12.43
N GLU A 154 -18.65 3.79 -11.60
CA GLU A 154 -20.00 4.19 -11.27
C GLU A 154 -20.06 5.72 -11.14
N ARG A 155 -20.95 6.37 -11.91
CA ARG A 155 -21.21 7.82 -11.82
C ARG A 155 -19.96 8.68 -11.85
N GLY A 156 -19.01 8.41 -12.76
CA GLY A 156 -17.76 9.15 -12.89
C GLY A 156 -16.74 8.89 -11.76
N ARG A 157 -16.93 7.80 -11.01
CA ARG A 157 -16.01 7.34 -9.98
C ARG A 157 -15.48 5.94 -10.27
N CYS A 158 -14.29 5.65 -9.88
CA CYS A 158 -13.78 4.30 -9.69
C CYS A 158 -14.08 3.87 -8.26
N VAL A 159 -14.87 2.82 -8.11
CA VAL A 159 -15.24 2.24 -6.82
C VAL A 159 -14.56 0.90 -6.71
N VAL A 160 -13.77 0.73 -5.65
CA VAL A 160 -13.08 -0.52 -5.33
C VAL A 160 -13.51 -0.97 -3.95
N GLN A 161 -13.88 -2.22 -3.82
CA GLN A 161 -14.26 -2.82 -2.57
C GLN A 161 -13.39 -4.05 -2.30
N VAL A 162 -12.76 -4.08 -1.13
CA VAL A 162 -11.97 -5.21 -0.64
C VAL A 162 -12.70 -5.79 0.55
N SER A 163 -13.17 -7.02 0.44
CA SER A 163 -13.92 -7.72 1.49
C SER A 163 -13.18 -8.96 1.92
N ASP A 164 -12.95 -9.13 3.21
CA ASP A 164 -12.38 -10.33 3.82
C ASP A 164 -13.40 -11.07 4.69
N ASP A 165 -13.14 -12.35 4.96
CA ASP A 165 -13.93 -13.24 5.81
C ASP A 165 -13.34 -13.39 7.23
N GLY A 166 -12.52 -12.46 7.68
CA GLY A 166 -11.82 -12.53 8.94
C GLY A 166 -12.62 -12.12 10.17
N ASP A 167 -11.91 -11.83 11.27
CA ASP A 167 -12.50 -11.48 12.56
C ASP A 167 -13.14 -10.07 12.61
N GLY A 168 -12.93 -9.24 11.57
CA GLY A 168 -13.34 -7.84 11.57
C GLY A 168 -12.39 -6.94 12.39
N MET A 169 -12.74 -5.67 12.51
CA MET A 169 -12.02 -4.71 13.37
C MET A 169 -12.64 -4.67 14.77
N PRO A 170 -11.83 -4.74 15.84
CA PRO A 170 -12.34 -4.59 17.21
C PRO A 170 -13.07 -3.24 17.39
N GLU A 171 -14.15 -3.22 18.16
CA GLU A 171 -14.82 -1.96 18.54
C GLU A 171 -13.84 -1.03 19.25
N GLY A 172 -13.77 0.22 18.81
CA GLY A 172 -12.86 1.23 19.38
C GLY A 172 -11.41 1.11 18.92
N ALA A 173 -11.10 0.25 17.96
CA ALA A 173 -9.76 0.19 17.39
C ALA A 173 -9.35 1.55 16.79
N HIS A 174 -8.25 2.09 17.29
CA HIS A 174 -7.67 3.29 16.70
C HIS A 174 -7.17 2.98 15.28
N ALA A 175 -7.41 3.91 14.36
CA ALA A 175 -6.90 3.79 13.00
C ALA A 175 -5.37 3.63 13.05
N GLY A 176 -4.87 2.46 12.67
CA GLY A 176 -3.44 2.23 12.52
C GLY A 176 -2.86 3.08 11.38
N VAL A 177 -1.52 3.10 11.28
CA VAL A 177 -0.79 3.84 10.24
C VAL A 177 -1.30 3.49 8.85
N GLY A 178 -1.58 2.20 8.57
CA GLY A 178 -2.09 1.75 7.28
C GLY A 178 -3.45 2.35 6.92
N VAL A 179 -4.39 2.40 7.86
CA VAL A 179 -5.72 2.99 7.66
C VAL A 179 -5.63 4.50 7.42
N THR A 180 -4.79 5.20 8.19
CA THR A 180 -4.55 6.64 8.01
C THR A 180 -3.97 6.92 6.64
N SER A 181 -2.94 6.19 6.23
CA SER A 181 -2.30 6.32 4.91
C SER A 181 -3.26 6.05 3.74
N MET A 182 -4.16 5.05 3.87
CA MET A 182 -5.19 4.80 2.85
C MET A 182 -6.13 6.00 2.70
N ARG A 183 -6.58 6.60 3.80
CA ARG A 183 -7.48 7.76 3.79
C ARG A 183 -6.81 9.02 3.23
N GLU A 184 -5.59 9.31 3.65
CA GLU A 184 -4.81 10.45 3.15
C GLU A 184 -4.62 10.35 1.65
N ARG A 185 -4.21 9.19 1.16
CA ARG A 185 -3.99 8.95 -0.27
C ARG A 185 -5.25 9.07 -1.13
N ALA A 186 -6.39 8.62 -0.63
CA ALA A 186 -7.66 8.83 -1.30
C ALA A 186 -8.05 10.33 -1.32
N ALA A 187 -7.87 11.02 -0.19
CA ALA A 187 -8.19 12.44 -0.05
C ALA A 187 -7.36 13.34 -0.98
N GLU A 188 -6.07 13.03 -1.21
CA GLU A 188 -5.19 13.72 -2.16
C GLU A 188 -5.75 13.74 -3.59
N LEU A 189 -6.55 12.73 -3.95
CA LEU A 189 -7.21 12.62 -5.26
C LEU A 189 -8.70 13.00 -5.22
N GLY A 190 -9.17 13.63 -4.13
CA GLY A 190 -10.57 14.00 -3.96
C GLY A 190 -11.50 12.80 -3.76
N GLY A 191 -10.95 11.68 -3.30
CA GLY A 191 -11.67 10.45 -3.00
C GLY A 191 -11.88 10.22 -1.51
N VAL A 192 -12.48 9.07 -1.18
CA VAL A 192 -12.80 8.65 0.18
C VAL A 192 -12.50 7.17 0.35
N VAL A 193 -12.03 6.79 1.55
CA VAL A 193 -11.94 5.40 2.02
C VAL A 193 -12.84 5.23 3.23
N THR A 194 -13.77 4.29 3.16
CA THR A 194 -14.57 3.80 4.28
C THR A 194 -14.14 2.38 4.66
N ILE A 195 -14.18 2.07 5.95
CA ILE A 195 -13.83 0.75 6.48
C ILE A 195 -14.91 0.35 7.46
N GLU A 196 -15.53 -0.79 7.21
CA GLU A 196 -16.67 -1.29 7.97
C GLU A 196 -16.44 -2.75 8.37
N SER A 197 -16.75 -3.08 9.62
CA SER A 197 -16.80 -4.48 10.07
C SER A 197 -18.18 -5.03 9.82
N LEU A 198 -18.25 -6.22 9.25
CA LEU A 198 -19.50 -6.90 9.00
C LEU A 198 -20.01 -7.59 10.28
N VAL A 199 -21.30 -7.56 10.50
CA VAL A 199 -21.94 -8.27 11.63
C VAL A 199 -21.71 -9.79 11.56
N SER A 200 -21.57 -10.33 10.35
CA SER A 200 -21.24 -11.73 10.09
C SER A 200 -19.78 -12.10 10.27
N GLY A 201 -18.93 -11.17 10.65
CA GLY A 201 -17.47 -11.27 10.60
C GLY A 201 -16.90 -10.75 9.29
N GLY A 202 -15.63 -10.35 9.33
CA GLY A 202 -14.90 -9.78 8.21
C GLY A 202 -14.91 -8.25 8.18
N THR A 203 -14.09 -7.70 7.27
CA THR A 203 -13.98 -6.26 7.04
C THR A 203 -14.24 -5.95 5.58
N VAL A 204 -14.89 -4.81 5.33
CA VAL A 204 -15.05 -4.24 4.00
C VAL A 204 -14.36 -2.89 3.95
N VAL A 205 -13.39 -2.76 3.06
CA VAL A 205 -12.73 -1.50 2.72
C VAL A 205 -13.29 -1.03 1.38
N THR A 206 -13.93 0.13 1.36
CA THR A 206 -14.48 0.74 0.15
C THR A 206 -13.68 2.01 -0.18
N LEU A 207 -13.13 2.05 -1.39
CA LEU A 207 -12.44 3.20 -1.97
C LEU A 207 -13.29 3.78 -3.09
N GLU A 208 -13.48 5.10 -3.07
CA GLU A 208 -14.12 5.84 -4.15
C GLU A 208 -13.20 6.97 -4.62
N LEU A 209 -12.79 6.93 -5.89
CA LEU A 209 -11.95 7.96 -6.51
C LEU A 209 -12.65 8.57 -7.72
N PRO A 210 -12.61 9.90 -7.90
CA PRO A 210 -13.11 10.52 -9.12
C PRO A 210 -12.23 10.10 -10.31
N VAL A 211 -12.86 9.65 -11.37
CA VAL A 211 -12.19 9.31 -12.64
C VAL A 211 -12.67 10.27 -13.72
N GLY A 212 -12.32 11.52 -13.67
CA GLY A 212 -12.77 12.54 -14.60
C GLY A 212 -13.08 11.95 -15.97
N GLY A 213 -14.29 12.05 -16.41
CA GLY A 213 -14.74 11.45 -17.65
C GLY A 213 -16.05 12.03 -18.06
N GLY A 214 -16.09 12.62 -19.21
CA GLY A 214 -17.31 13.04 -19.85
C GLY A 214 -18.29 11.89 -20.00
N ASP A 215 -19.28 11.84 -19.15
CA ASP A 215 -20.61 11.51 -19.55
C ASP A 215 -21.32 12.86 -19.71
N GLY A 216 -21.24 13.36 -20.92
CA GLY A 216 -22.14 14.42 -21.34
C GLY A 216 -23.55 13.90 -21.18
N ASP A 217 -24.18 14.29 -20.10
CA ASP A 217 -25.63 14.33 -20.01
C ASP A 217 -26.10 15.48 -20.94
N GLU A 218 -26.15 15.20 -22.24
CA GLU A 218 -26.96 15.93 -23.19
C GLU A 218 -28.39 15.42 -23.10
N GLY A 219 -29.04 15.72 -22.02
CA GLY A 219 -30.46 15.69 -21.85
C GLY A 219 -31.01 17.09 -21.83
N ALA A 220 -30.92 17.82 -22.94
CA ALA A 220 -31.73 19.02 -23.12
C ALA A 220 -33.19 18.59 -23.43
N PRO A 221 -34.18 19.08 -22.67
CA PRO A 221 -35.57 18.99 -23.10
C PRO A 221 -35.84 20.08 -24.12
N GLY A 222 -36.26 19.66 -25.32
CA GLY A 222 -37.00 20.50 -26.27
C GLY A 222 -38.47 20.67 -25.84
#